data_bbdca14776a8d1aadf2179d1817ce753
#
_entry.id   bbdca14776a8d1aadf2179d1817ce753
#
_cell.length_a   1.000
_cell.length_b   1.000
_cell.length_c   1.000
_cell.angle_alpha   90.00
_cell.angle_beta   90.00
_cell.angle_gamma   90.00
#
_symmetry.space_group_name_H-M   'P 1'
#
loop_
_entity.id
_entity.type
_entity.pdbx_description
1 polymer ?
#
loop_
_entity_poly.entity_id
_entity_poly.type
_entity_poly.pdbx_seq_one_letter_code
_entity_poly.pdbx_strand_id
1 'polypeptide(L)'
;TPFGVSDNTGNTEWLKFPFLPVSIGPAEVVKITFIILLAWQLQWLREEKRDLRSFSAAFYVGGHTLGIAGLYFVISGDMGNALMFLLIFVVMSFVAGFALRWFALLFGASGAAIGGIIAFDLVPDSKKYMLNRFIVLFDHSYDVQHTGWQQTRSLLTIGGGGFWGQGYLHGTQT
;
A
#
# COMPACT_ATOMS: atom_id res chain seq x y z
N THR A 1 0.71 20.11 -10.66
CA THR A 1 -0.63 20.74 -10.66
C THR A 1 -0.60 21.99 -9.78
N PRO A 2 -1.36 23.07 -10.09
CA PRO A 2 -1.33 24.32 -9.31
C PRO A 2 -1.80 24.17 -7.85
N PHE A 3 -2.39 23.02 -7.49
CA PHE A 3 -2.88 22.71 -6.15
C PHE A 3 -2.07 21.63 -5.42
N GLY A 4 -1.05 21.08 -6.06
CA GLY A 4 -0.20 20.05 -5.45
C GLY A 4 0.82 20.69 -4.52
N VAL A 5 0.86 20.25 -3.27
CA VAL A 5 1.89 20.62 -2.31
C VAL A 5 2.88 19.47 -2.19
N SER A 6 4.14 19.74 -2.47
CA SER A 6 5.22 18.83 -2.13
C SER A 6 5.64 19.11 -0.68
N ASP A 7 5.31 18.24 0.24
CA ASP A 7 6.05 18.16 1.49
C ASP A 7 7.50 17.76 1.17
N ASN A 8 8.44 18.11 2.05
CA ASN A 8 9.88 17.83 1.91
C ASN A 8 10.27 16.36 1.60
N THR A 9 9.27 15.49 1.42
CA THR A 9 9.41 14.08 1.04
C THR A 9 9.49 13.85 -0.48
N GLY A 10 9.36 14.89 -1.32
CA GLY A 10 9.37 14.78 -2.78
C GLY A 10 8.06 14.24 -3.40
N ASN A 11 7.09 13.84 -2.59
CA ASN A 11 5.79 13.36 -3.05
C ASN A 11 4.77 14.49 -3.11
N THR A 12 4.15 14.71 -4.27
CA THR A 12 3.11 15.73 -4.51
C THR A 12 1.70 15.14 -4.40
N GLU A 13 1.45 14.37 -3.35
CA GLU A 13 0.20 13.60 -3.21
C GLU A 13 -0.94 14.35 -2.54
N TRP A 14 -0.65 15.50 -1.95
CA TRP A 14 -1.64 16.27 -1.21
C TRP A 14 -2.17 17.44 -2.03
N LEU A 15 -3.50 17.53 -2.13
CA LEU A 15 -4.17 18.69 -2.71
C LEU A 15 -4.58 19.65 -1.60
N LYS A 16 -4.06 20.87 -1.65
CA LYS A 16 -4.41 21.95 -0.74
C LYS A 16 -5.38 22.90 -1.45
N PHE A 17 -6.58 22.98 -0.92
CA PHE A 17 -7.56 23.95 -1.43
C PHE A 17 -7.54 25.22 -0.58
N PRO A 18 -7.57 26.43 -1.22
CA PRO A 18 -7.50 27.69 -0.49
C PRO A 18 -8.64 27.91 0.53
N PHE A 19 -9.75 27.17 0.35
CA PHE A 19 -10.95 27.29 1.18
C PHE A 19 -11.06 26.25 2.29
N LEU A 20 -10.16 25.25 2.31
CA LEU A 20 -10.19 24.17 3.29
C LEU A 20 -8.95 24.22 4.16
N PRO A 21 -9.10 24.17 5.49
CA PRO A 21 -7.94 24.14 6.41
C PRO A 21 -7.23 22.78 6.38
N VAL A 22 -7.71 21.83 5.57
CA VAL A 22 -7.21 20.45 5.51
C VAL A 22 -6.79 20.13 4.07
N SER A 23 -5.64 19.49 3.93
CA SER A 23 -5.20 18.91 2.66
C SER A 23 -5.87 17.55 2.45
N ILE A 24 -6.36 17.29 1.24
CA ILE A 24 -7.00 16.03 0.87
C ILE A 24 -6.03 15.22 0.03
N GLY A 25 -5.77 13.98 0.44
CA GLY A 25 -5.03 13.01 -0.36
C GLY A 25 -5.96 12.35 -1.39
N PRO A 26 -5.74 12.50 -2.71
CA PRO A 26 -6.55 11.82 -3.73
C PRO A 26 -6.61 10.31 -3.55
N ALA A 27 -5.55 9.71 -3.01
CA ALA A 27 -5.49 8.28 -2.68
C ALA A 27 -6.66 7.81 -1.81
N GLU A 28 -7.06 8.63 -0.83
CA GLU A 28 -8.14 8.26 0.10
C GLU A 28 -9.49 8.15 -0.63
N VAL A 29 -9.76 9.08 -1.55
CA VAL A 29 -10.98 9.05 -2.38
C VAL A 29 -10.93 7.88 -3.36
N VAL A 30 -9.78 7.62 -3.99
CA VAL A 30 -9.61 6.52 -4.94
C VAL A 30 -9.77 5.17 -4.23
N LYS A 31 -9.31 5.00 -3.00
CA LYS A 31 -9.52 3.77 -2.21
C LYS A 31 -11.00 3.49 -1.97
N ILE A 32 -11.78 4.51 -1.60
CA ILE A 32 -13.22 4.35 -1.38
C ILE A 32 -13.92 3.92 -2.67
N THR A 33 -13.67 4.62 -3.78
CA THR A 33 -14.25 4.27 -5.09
C THR A 33 -13.82 2.90 -5.56
N PHE A 34 -12.58 2.51 -5.30
CA PHE A 34 -12.06 1.17 -5.61
C PHE A 34 -12.79 0.07 -4.83
N ILE A 35 -13.05 0.27 -3.53
CA ILE A 35 -13.82 -0.69 -2.71
C ILE A 35 -15.22 -0.89 -3.27
N ILE A 36 -15.91 0.21 -3.63
CA ILE A 36 -17.26 0.15 -4.20
C ILE A 36 -17.26 -0.59 -5.54
N LEU A 37 -16.32 -0.24 -6.44
CA LEU A 37 -16.19 -0.90 -7.74
C LEU A 37 -15.85 -2.38 -7.59
N LEU A 38 -14.95 -2.72 -6.70
CA LEU A 38 -14.56 -4.10 -6.44
C LEU A 38 -15.72 -4.92 -5.89
N ALA A 39 -16.49 -4.36 -4.95
CA ALA A 39 -17.70 -5.00 -4.42
C ALA A 39 -18.73 -5.25 -5.54
N TRP A 40 -18.97 -4.25 -6.40
CA TRP A 40 -19.86 -4.39 -7.54
C TRP A 40 -19.38 -5.46 -8.53
N GLN A 41 -18.09 -5.51 -8.86
CA GLN A 41 -17.52 -6.53 -9.74
C GLN A 41 -17.69 -7.94 -9.16
N LEU A 42 -17.43 -8.11 -7.87
CA LEU A 42 -17.58 -9.40 -7.19
C LEU A 42 -19.05 -9.84 -7.15
N GLN A 43 -19.98 -8.90 -6.91
CA GLN A 43 -21.41 -9.17 -6.96
C GLN A 43 -21.86 -9.54 -8.38
N TRP A 44 -21.47 -8.77 -9.39
CA TRP A 44 -21.80 -9.03 -10.78
C TRP A 44 -21.33 -10.42 -11.25
N LEU A 45 -20.10 -10.80 -10.91
CA LEU A 45 -19.60 -12.15 -11.21
C LEU A 45 -20.43 -13.25 -10.56
N ARG A 46 -20.92 -13.01 -9.35
CA ARG A 46 -21.76 -13.95 -8.62
C ARG A 46 -23.16 -14.07 -9.23
N GLU A 47 -23.77 -12.97 -9.64
CA GLU A 47 -25.09 -12.93 -10.27
C GLU A 47 -25.10 -13.59 -11.66
N GLU A 48 -24.05 -13.39 -12.45
CA GLU A 48 -23.86 -14.04 -13.74
C GLU A 48 -23.52 -15.54 -13.64
N LYS A 49 -23.63 -16.13 -12.45
CA LYS A 49 -23.30 -17.54 -12.18
C LYS A 49 -21.90 -17.94 -12.65
N ARG A 50 -20.99 -16.99 -12.75
CA ARG A 50 -19.58 -17.28 -13.02
C ARG A 50 -18.95 -17.85 -11.77
N ASP A 51 -18.24 -18.96 -11.94
CA ASP A 51 -17.51 -19.56 -10.84
C ASP A 51 -16.37 -18.61 -10.41
N LEU A 52 -16.50 -18.02 -9.22
CA LEU A 52 -15.46 -17.17 -8.60
C LEU A 52 -14.12 -17.90 -8.42
N ARG A 53 -14.13 -19.24 -8.55
CA ARG A 53 -12.93 -20.07 -8.52
C ARG A 53 -12.26 -20.19 -9.89
N SER A 54 -12.90 -19.68 -10.95
CA SER A 54 -12.38 -19.75 -12.32
C SER A 54 -11.20 -18.80 -12.54
N PHE A 55 -10.37 -19.14 -13.53
CA PHE A 55 -9.27 -18.26 -13.96
C PHE A 55 -9.79 -16.93 -14.52
N SER A 56 -10.88 -16.95 -15.28
CA SER A 56 -11.43 -15.74 -15.89
C SER A 56 -11.89 -14.71 -14.85
N ALA A 57 -12.51 -15.17 -13.74
CA ALA A 57 -12.90 -14.30 -12.66
C ALA A 57 -11.68 -13.70 -11.96
N ALA A 58 -10.68 -14.54 -11.65
CA ALA A 58 -9.44 -14.08 -11.03
C ALA A 58 -8.67 -13.09 -11.92
N PHE A 59 -8.61 -13.35 -13.22
CA PHE A 59 -7.95 -12.47 -14.17
C PHE A 59 -8.69 -11.13 -14.33
N TYR A 60 -10.01 -11.13 -14.38
CA TYR A 60 -10.82 -9.91 -14.53
C TYR A 60 -10.67 -8.99 -13.30
N VAL A 61 -10.89 -9.52 -12.11
CA VAL A 61 -10.83 -8.72 -10.87
C VAL A 61 -9.38 -8.40 -10.49
N GLY A 62 -8.48 -9.37 -10.60
CA GLY A 62 -7.05 -9.20 -10.34
C GLY A 62 -6.39 -8.25 -11.34
N GLY A 63 -6.71 -8.35 -12.62
CA GLY A 63 -6.21 -7.45 -13.67
C GLY A 63 -6.64 -6.01 -13.47
N HIS A 64 -7.91 -5.79 -13.08
CA HIS A 64 -8.40 -4.46 -12.70
C HIS A 64 -7.63 -3.88 -11.49
N THR A 65 -7.45 -4.70 -10.45
CA THR A 65 -6.70 -4.29 -9.26
C THR A 65 -5.24 -3.96 -9.56
N LEU A 66 -4.56 -4.85 -10.30
CA LEU A 66 -3.17 -4.63 -10.70
C LEU A 66 -3.03 -3.41 -11.61
N GLY A 67 -4.02 -3.17 -12.48
CA GLY A 67 -4.07 -1.97 -13.32
C GLY A 67 -4.15 -0.69 -12.50
N ILE A 68 -5.05 -0.62 -11.53
CA ILE A 68 -5.20 0.55 -10.66
C ILE A 68 -3.99 0.72 -9.74
N ALA A 69 -3.55 -0.34 -9.06
CA ALA A 69 -2.40 -0.28 -8.16
C ALA A 69 -1.11 0.08 -8.92
N GLY A 70 -0.90 -0.50 -10.10
CA GLY A 70 0.24 -0.22 -10.96
C GLY A 70 0.21 1.20 -11.52
N LEU A 71 -0.94 1.67 -12.00
CA LEU A 71 -1.11 3.03 -12.48
C LEU A 71 -0.85 4.05 -11.36
N TYR A 72 -1.41 3.79 -10.19
CA TYR A 72 -1.20 4.63 -9.02
C TYR A 72 0.28 4.67 -8.63
N PHE A 73 0.95 3.51 -8.57
CA PHE A 73 2.38 3.43 -8.27
C PHE A 73 3.25 4.20 -9.29
N VAL A 74 2.93 4.11 -10.57
CA VAL A 74 3.68 4.82 -11.64
C VAL A 74 3.49 6.34 -11.54
N ILE A 75 2.27 6.79 -11.21
CA ILE A 75 1.95 8.22 -11.17
C ILE A 75 2.46 8.87 -9.87
N SER A 76 2.21 8.23 -8.73
CA SER A 76 2.52 8.82 -7.42
C SER A 76 3.90 8.43 -6.89
N GLY A 77 4.43 7.27 -7.31
CA GLY A 77 5.64 6.69 -6.72
C GLY A 77 5.42 6.10 -5.32
N ASP A 78 4.18 6.13 -4.80
CA ASP A 78 3.85 5.63 -3.48
C ASP A 78 3.53 4.13 -3.49
N MET A 79 4.51 3.35 -3.07
CA MET A 79 4.37 1.90 -2.92
C MET A 79 3.40 1.53 -1.79
N GLY A 80 3.30 2.35 -0.74
CA GLY A 80 2.40 2.08 0.39
C GLY A 80 0.94 2.06 -0.04
N ASN A 81 0.50 3.07 -0.77
CA ASN A 81 -0.86 3.13 -1.31
C ASN A 81 -1.12 2.02 -2.34
N ALA A 82 -0.15 1.68 -3.21
CA ALA A 82 -0.29 0.56 -4.14
C ALA A 82 -0.50 -0.78 -3.40
N LEU A 83 0.25 -1.02 -2.33
CA LEU A 83 0.07 -2.21 -1.47
C LEU A 83 -1.29 -2.23 -0.77
N MET A 84 -1.83 -1.06 -0.39
CA MET A 84 -3.18 -0.97 0.20
C MET A 84 -4.26 -1.42 -0.77
N PHE A 85 -4.18 -1.06 -2.07
CA PHE A 85 -5.11 -1.58 -3.09
C PHE A 85 -5.04 -3.11 -3.21
N LEU A 86 -3.83 -3.68 -3.19
CA LEU A 86 -3.64 -5.13 -3.20
C LEU A 86 -4.20 -5.80 -1.95
N LEU A 87 -3.99 -5.20 -0.77
CA LEU A 87 -4.54 -5.72 0.48
C LEU A 87 -6.08 -5.71 0.46
N ILE A 88 -6.70 -4.61 0.03
CA ILE A 88 -8.16 -4.52 -0.11
C ILE A 88 -8.67 -5.62 -1.05
N PHE A 89 -8.02 -5.81 -2.20
CA PHE A 89 -8.37 -6.87 -3.14
C PHE A 89 -8.27 -8.27 -2.51
N VAL A 90 -7.18 -8.57 -1.81
CA VAL A 90 -6.97 -9.87 -1.17
C VAL A 90 -8.08 -10.14 -0.16
N VAL A 91 -8.35 -9.19 0.74
CA VAL A 91 -9.36 -9.35 1.79
C VAL A 91 -10.76 -9.50 1.19
N MET A 92 -11.15 -8.62 0.27
CA MET A 92 -12.50 -8.67 -0.34
C MET A 92 -12.70 -9.93 -1.18
N SER A 93 -11.72 -10.32 -1.97
CA SER A 93 -11.79 -11.52 -2.80
C SER A 93 -11.79 -12.79 -1.96
N PHE A 94 -11.06 -12.82 -0.84
CA PHE A 94 -11.08 -13.93 0.11
C PHE A 94 -12.47 -14.09 0.74
N VAL A 95 -13.07 -13.01 1.22
CA VAL A 95 -14.44 -13.01 1.80
C VAL A 95 -15.47 -13.37 0.73
N ALA A 96 -15.28 -12.97 -0.52
CA ALA A 96 -16.17 -13.33 -1.63
C ALA A 96 -16.10 -14.81 -2.01
N GLY A 97 -15.10 -15.56 -1.54
CA GLY A 97 -14.96 -17.00 -1.78
C GLY A 97 -14.10 -17.37 -3.00
N PHE A 98 -13.15 -16.52 -3.38
CA PHE A 98 -12.14 -16.87 -4.37
C PHE A 98 -11.32 -18.09 -3.92
N ALA A 99 -10.87 -18.90 -4.89
CA ALA A 99 -10.04 -20.05 -4.55
C ALA A 99 -8.66 -19.64 -4.05
N LEU A 100 -8.22 -20.25 -2.94
CA LEU A 100 -6.90 -20.00 -2.32
C LEU A 100 -5.73 -20.15 -3.29
N ARG A 101 -5.87 -21.00 -4.31
CA ARG A 101 -4.85 -21.18 -5.37
C ARG A 101 -4.46 -19.89 -6.08
N TRP A 102 -5.40 -18.95 -6.25
CA TRP A 102 -5.13 -17.69 -6.92
C TRP A 102 -4.30 -16.75 -6.05
N PHE A 103 -4.56 -16.76 -4.74
CA PHE A 103 -3.73 -16.02 -3.78
C PHE A 103 -2.33 -16.63 -3.67
N ALA A 104 -2.24 -17.97 -3.65
CA ALA A 104 -0.95 -18.67 -3.65
C ALA A 104 -0.14 -18.35 -4.92
N LEU A 105 -0.79 -18.30 -6.09
CA LEU A 105 -0.14 -17.88 -7.33
C LEU A 105 0.28 -16.40 -7.29
N LEU A 106 -0.58 -15.50 -6.80
CA LEU A 106 -0.26 -14.08 -6.69
C LEU A 106 0.95 -13.87 -5.80
N PHE A 107 0.92 -14.40 -4.57
CA PHE A 107 2.03 -14.24 -3.61
C PHE A 107 3.28 -15.01 -4.04
N GLY A 108 3.12 -16.21 -4.58
CA GLY A 108 4.23 -17.01 -5.09
C GLY A 108 4.95 -16.36 -6.27
N ALA A 109 4.18 -15.90 -7.25
CA ALA A 109 4.75 -15.21 -8.42
C ALA A 109 5.40 -13.86 -8.04
N SER A 110 4.74 -13.09 -7.14
CA SER A 110 5.31 -11.83 -6.64
C SER A 110 6.58 -12.08 -5.85
N GLY A 111 6.59 -13.07 -4.96
CA GLY A 111 7.78 -13.45 -4.19
C GLY A 111 8.93 -13.93 -5.08
N ALA A 112 8.63 -14.76 -6.08
CA ALA A 112 9.63 -15.24 -7.05
C ALA A 112 10.18 -14.08 -7.89
N ALA A 113 9.32 -13.15 -8.35
CA ALA A 113 9.74 -11.97 -9.10
C ALA A 113 10.66 -11.06 -8.26
N ILE A 114 10.24 -10.74 -7.04
CA ILE A 114 11.03 -9.91 -6.12
C ILE A 114 12.35 -10.60 -5.78
N GLY A 115 12.30 -11.89 -5.44
CA GLY A 115 13.50 -12.70 -5.16
C GLY A 115 14.47 -12.76 -6.35
N GLY A 116 13.94 -12.91 -7.56
CA GLY A 116 14.73 -12.87 -8.79
C GLY A 116 15.39 -11.50 -9.03
N ILE A 117 14.64 -10.41 -8.87
CA ILE A 117 15.14 -9.04 -9.01
C ILE A 117 16.29 -8.77 -8.03
N ILE A 118 16.15 -9.25 -6.78
CA ILE A 118 17.20 -9.11 -5.76
C ILE A 118 18.40 -10.00 -6.06
N ALA A 119 18.17 -11.27 -6.41
CA ALA A 119 19.24 -12.25 -6.66
C ALA A 119 20.12 -11.87 -7.86
N PHE A 120 19.55 -11.25 -8.88
CA PHE A 120 20.26 -10.79 -10.08
C PHE A 120 20.71 -9.32 -10.01
N ASP A 121 20.60 -8.66 -8.85
CA ASP A 121 20.94 -7.24 -8.63
C ASP A 121 20.35 -6.29 -9.70
N LEU A 122 19.12 -6.59 -10.12
CA LEU A 122 18.40 -5.80 -11.12
C LEU A 122 17.72 -4.55 -10.54
N VAL A 123 17.96 -4.24 -9.26
CA VAL A 123 17.37 -3.07 -8.60
C VAL A 123 18.19 -1.83 -8.94
N PRO A 124 17.60 -0.85 -9.64
CA PRO A 124 18.28 0.42 -9.90
C PRO A 124 18.66 1.12 -8.58
N ASP A 125 19.80 1.77 -8.51
CA ASP A 125 20.28 2.48 -7.31
C ASP A 125 19.26 3.49 -6.79
N SER A 126 18.53 4.15 -7.70
CA SER A 126 17.45 5.09 -7.37
C SER A 126 16.30 4.46 -6.61
N LYS A 127 16.15 3.13 -6.64
CA LYS A 127 15.05 2.40 -5.96
C LYS A 127 15.54 1.52 -4.81
N LYS A 128 16.83 1.48 -4.51
CA LYS A 128 17.38 0.73 -3.36
C LYS A 128 16.79 1.17 -2.03
N TYR A 129 16.33 2.42 -1.92
CA TYR A 129 15.64 2.91 -0.73
C TYR A 129 14.37 2.10 -0.38
N MET A 130 13.69 1.51 -1.39
CA MET A 130 12.53 0.65 -1.16
C MET A 130 12.92 -0.66 -0.48
N LEU A 131 14.03 -1.26 -0.92
CA LEU A 131 14.57 -2.47 -0.28
C LEU A 131 15.00 -2.18 1.16
N ASN A 132 15.67 -1.05 1.40
CA ASN A 132 16.10 -0.65 2.73
C ASN A 132 14.91 -0.53 3.70
N ARG A 133 13.74 -0.06 3.24
CA ARG A 133 12.52 -0.02 4.06
C ARG A 133 12.05 -1.42 4.50
N PHE A 134 12.20 -2.43 3.63
CA PHE A 134 11.89 -3.80 4.01
C PHE A 134 12.93 -4.40 4.96
N ILE A 135 14.21 -4.11 4.75
CA ILE A 135 15.29 -4.59 5.62
C ILE A 135 15.08 -4.05 7.05
N VAL A 136 14.77 -2.77 7.19
CA VAL A 136 14.51 -2.12 8.50
C VAL A 136 13.32 -2.73 9.24
N LEU A 137 12.34 -3.33 8.55
CA LEU A 137 11.23 -4.05 9.19
C LEU A 137 11.72 -5.30 9.96
N PHE A 138 12.78 -5.95 9.48
CA PHE A 138 13.33 -7.16 10.08
C PHE A 138 14.57 -6.89 10.92
N ASP A 139 15.38 -5.91 10.52
CA ASP A 139 16.56 -5.46 11.25
C ASP A 139 16.46 -3.97 11.58
N HIS A 140 15.98 -3.68 12.80
CA HIS A 140 15.80 -2.32 13.29
C HIS A 140 17.13 -1.58 13.54
N SER A 141 18.26 -2.31 13.59
CA SER A 141 19.60 -1.71 13.75
C SER A 141 20.15 -1.17 12.43
N TYR A 142 19.54 -1.56 11.31
CA TYR A 142 19.93 -1.11 9.99
C TYR A 142 19.50 0.34 9.77
N ASP A 143 20.47 1.23 9.57
CA ASP A 143 20.28 2.64 9.21
C ASP A 143 19.29 3.44 10.10
N VAL A 144 19.51 3.40 11.40
CA VAL A 144 18.66 4.04 12.44
C VAL A 144 18.49 5.55 12.22
N GLN A 145 19.46 6.22 11.55
CA GLN A 145 19.48 7.68 11.41
C GLN A 145 18.74 8.19 10.16
N HIS A 146 18.50 7.33 9.15
CA HIS A 146 17.84 7.71 7.88
C HIS A 146 16.56 6.92 7.66
N THR A 147 16.67 5.75 7.05
CA THR A 147 15.49 4.94 6.66
C THR A 147 14.74 4.39 7.86
N GLY A 148 15.45 4.02 8.94
CA GLY A 148 14.87 3.51 10.20
C GLY A 148 14.44 4.59 11.19
N TRP A 149 14.69 5.87 10.91
CA TRP A 149 14.41 6.96 11.85
C TRP A 149 12.93 7.01 12.27
N GLN A 150 12.01 6.97 11.32
CA GLN A 150 10.58 7.05 11.63
C GLN A 150 10.11 5.87 12.48
N GLN A 151 10.59 4.65 12.16
CA GLN A 151 10.24 3.45 12.93
C GLN A 151 10.82 3.49 14.34
N THR A 152 12.09 3.89 14.48
CA THR A 152 12.74 4.05 15.78
C THR A 152 12.00 5.06 16.64
N ARG A 153 11.62 6.20 16.08
CA ARG A 153 10.83 7.22 16.79
C ARG A 153 9.45 6.71 17.18
N SER A 154 8.79 5.98 16.31
CA SER A 154 7.50 5.36 16.61
C SER A 154 7.60 4.37 17.78
N LEU A 155 8.62 3.50 17.77
CA LEU A 155 8.86 2.55 18.86
C LEU A 155 9.16 3.25 20.18
N LEU A 156 9.98 4.31 20.16
CA LEU A 156 10.27 5.12 21.35
C LEU A 156 9.01 5.82 21.87
N THR A 157 8.16 6.33 20.99
CA THR A 157 6.90 6.97 21.37
C THR A 157 5.94 5.97 22.00
N ILE A 158 5.78 4.79 21.41
CA ILE A 158 4.93 3.72 21.92
C ILE A 158 5.48 3.22 23.28
N GLY A 159 6.79 2.95 23.34
CA GLY A 159 7.43 2.49 24.58
C GLY A 159 7.37 3.52 25.70
N GLY A 160 7.59 4.82 25.38
CA GLY A 160 7.51 5.92 26.35
C GLY A 160 6.10 6.22 26.83
N GLY A 161 5.08 5.90 26.02
CA GLY A 161 3.66 6.10 26.39
C GLY A 161 3.11 5.04 27.34
N GLY A 162 3.70 3.84 27.35
CA GLY A 162 3.18 2.71 28.11
C GLY A 162 1.72 2.38 27.74
N PHE A 163 0.98 1.80 28.68
CA PHE A 163 -0.40 1.33 28.42
C PHE A 163 -1.42 2.48 28.32
N TRP A 164 -1.20 3.57 29.04
CA TRP A 164 -2.16 4.69 29.15
C TRP A 164 -1.80 5.91 28.32
N GLY A 165 -0.62 5.90 27.66
CA GLY A 165 -0.10 7.04 26.95
C GLY A 165 0.42 8.14 27.87
N GLN A 166 1.06 9.17 27.27
CA GLN A 166 1.59 10.32 28.02
C GLN A 166 0.57 11.46 28.22
N GLY A 167 -0.62 11.31 27.64
CA GLY A 167 -1.65 12.35 27.64
C GLY A 167 -1.62 13.23 26.38
N TYR A 168 -2.72 13.92 26.13
CA TYR A 168 -2.87 14.81 24.99
C TYR A 168 -1.89 15.99 25.07
N LEU A 169 -1.10 16.21 24.01
CA LEU A 169 -0.05 17.23 23.90
C LEU A 169 1.16 17.08 24.86
N HIS A 170 1.29 15.97 25.58
CA HIS A 170 2.42 15.70 26.46
C HIS A 170 3.42 14.69 25.89
N GLY A 171 3.32 14.36 24.61
CA GLY A 171 4.24 13.47 23.91
C GLY A 171 5.65 14.05 23.82
N THR A 172 6.68 13.24 24.14
CA THR A 172 8.10 13.66 24.10
C THR A 172 8.69 13.66 22.69
N GLN A 173 7.94 13.19 21.69
CA GLN A 173 8.39 13.04 20.28
C GLN A 173 7.59 13.91 19.31
N THR A 174 6.87 14.92 19.79
CA THR A 174 6.13 15.90 18.99
C THR A 174 7.01 17.07 18.58
#